data_dd934179ee5a1d570dfe9ab13138d837
#
_entry.id   dd934179ee5a1d570dfe9ab13138d837
#
_cell.length_a   1.000
_cell.length_b   1.000
_cell.length_c   1.000
_cell.angle_alpha   90.00
_cell.angle_beta   90.00
_cell.angle_gamma   90.00
#
_symmetry.space_group_name_H-M   'P 1'
#
loop_
_entity.id
_entity.type
_entity.pdbx_description
1 polymer ?
#
loop_
_entity_poly.entity_id
_entity_poly.type
_entity_poly.pdbx_seq_one_letter_code
_entity_poly.pdbx_strand_id
1 'polypeptide(L)' 'MKNNVQGRVIVQFVVEKDGAPTEFKVARSVDPDLDAEALRVLQTMPKWKPGMQKGQVVRVKFTVPVSFKLQ' A
#
# COMPACT_ATOMS: atom_id res chain seq x y z
N MET A 1 -6.83 14.10 -10.20
CA MET A 1 -6.09 13.34 -11.21
C MET A 1 -6.46 13.82 -12.60
N LYS A 2 -5.52 13.81 -13.47
CA LYS A 2 -5.73 14.30 -14.82
C LYS A 2 -5.93 13.15 -15.78
N ASN A 3 -6.40 13.48 -16.97
CA ASN A 3 -6.50 12.56 -18.12
C ASN A 3 -7.45 11.41 -17.93
N ASN A 4 -8.36 11.54 -17.00
CA ASN A 4 -9.41 10.53 -16.81
C ASN A 4 -8.83 9.11 -16.65
N VAL A 5 -7.67 9.01 -16.06
CA VAL A 5 -7.02 7.71 -15.86
C VAL A 5 -7.70 6.97 -14.72
N GLN A 6 -7.99 5.71 -14.97
CA GLN A 6 -8.53 4.86 -13.92
C GLN A 6 -7.85 3.50 -13.99
N GLY A 7 -7.84 2.81 -12.89
CA GLY A 7 -7.21 1.51 -12.83
C GLY A 7 -6.92 1.09 -11.41
N ARG A 8 -6.15 0.03 -11.29
CA ARG A 8 -5.79 -0.52 -9.99
C ARG A 8 -4.29 -0.63 -9.88
N VAL A 9 -3.74 0.04 -8.89
CA VAL A 9 -2.31 -0.03 -8.58
C VAL A 9 -2.11 -1.04 -7.46
N ILE A 10 -1.22 -1.99 -7.65
CA ILE A 10 -0.93 -3.00 -6.64
C ILE A 10 0.33 -2.57 -5.91
N VAL A 11 0.23 -2.38 -4.60
CA VAL A 11 1.35 -1.94 -3.77
C VAL A 11 1.66 -3.02 -2.75
N GLN A 12 2.94 -3.34 -2.63
CA GLN A 12 3.43 -4.25 -1.59
C GLN A 12 4.17 -3.44 -0.55
N PHE A 13 4.02 -3.82 0.70
CA PHE A 13 4.77 -3.20 1.79
C PHE A 13 4.86 -4.16 2.96
N VAL A 14 5.75 -3.85 3.89
CA VAL A 14 5.94 -4.67 5.08
C VAL A 14 5.40 -3.88 6.27
N VAL A 15 4.61 -4.55 7.11
CA VAL A 15 4.18 -4.00 8.38
C VAL A 15 5.14 -4.51 9.44
N GLU A 16 5.87 -3.61 10.07
CA GLU A 16 6.85 -3.95 11.07
C GLU A 16 6.17 -4.36 12.38
N LYS A 17 6.94 -4.85 13.31
CA LYS A 17 6.41 -5.33 14.58
C LYS A 17 5.68 -4.25 15.36
N ASP A 18 6.05 -3.00 15.17
CA ASP A 18 5.39 -1.87 15.83
C ASP A 18 4.20 -1.34 15.05
N GLY A 19 3.86 -1.95 13.92
CA GLY A 19 2.75 -1.54 13.10
C GLY A 19 3.10 -0.53 12.01
N ALA A 20 4.35 -0.10 11.92
CA ALA A 20 4.77 0.88 10.93
C ALA A 20 4.89 0.24 9.55
N PRO A 21 4.29 0.83 8.50
CA PRO A 21 4.48 0.32 7.14
C PRO A 21 5.83 0.78 6.59
N THR A 22 6.56 -0.16 6.00
CA THR A 22 7.88 0.11 5.42
C THR A 22 8.05 -0.65 4.11
N GLU A 23 9.15 -0.38 3.42
CA GLU A 23 9.55 -1.11 2.22
C GLU A 23 8.46 -1.13 1.15
N PHE A 24 7.91 0.04 0.88
CA PHE A 24 6.88 0.17 -0.15
C PHE A 24 7.43 -0.15 -1.54
N LYS A 25 6.64 -0.90 -2.30
CA LYS A 25 7.01 -1.24 -3.67
C LYS A 25 5.75 -1.33 -4.51
N VAL A 26 5.76 -0.70 -5.68
CA VAL A 26 4.65 -0.82 -6.62
C VAL A 26 4.85 -2.11 -7.40
N ALA A 27 3.98 -3.10 -7.14
CA ALA A 27 4.06 -4.39 -7.82
C ALA A 27 3.43 -4.35 -9.20
N ARG A 28 2.41 -3.51 -9.36
CA ARG A 28 1.76 -3.32 -10.66
C ARG A 28 1.45 -1.85 -10.85
N SER A 29 2.09 -1.26 -11.85
CA SER A 29 1.92 0.15 -12.18
C SER A 29 0.84 0.31 -13.25
N VAL A 30 0.10 1.40 -13.13
CA VAL A 30 -0.89 1.78 -14.14
C VAL A 30 -0.47 3.09 -14.79
N ASP A 31 -0.10 4.06 -13.95
CA ASP A 31 0.22 5.41 -14.39
C ASP A 31 1.07 6.04 -13.29
N PRO A 32 2.15 6.76 -13.64
CA PRO A 32 3.02 7.34 -12.60
C PRO A 32 2.27 8.23 -11.59
N ASP A 33 1.28 9.00 -12.05
CA ASP A 33 0.52 9.84 -11.13
C ASP A 33 -0.31 9.00 -10.15
N LEU A 34 -0.92 7.93 -10.66
CA LEU A 34 -1.69 7.03 -9.79
C LEU A 34 -0.78 6.26 -8.84
N ASP A 35 0.37 5.83 -9.32
CA ASP A 35 1.34 5.13 -8.47
C ASP A 35 1.78 6.01 -7.31
N ALA A 36 2.12 7.26 -7.59
CA ALA A 36 2.53 8.20 -6.56
C ALA A 36 1.41 8.45 -5.56
N GLU A 37 0.18 8.60 -6.05
CA GLU A 37 -0.97 8.83 -5.19
C GLU A 37 -1.24 7.63 -4.29
N ALA A 38 -1.13 6.43 -4.84
CA ALA A 38 -1.33 5.22 -4.05
C ALA A 38 -0.31 5.12 -2.91
N LEU A 39 0.95 5.39 -3.21
CA LEU A 39 1.98 5.38 -2.18
C LEU A 39 1.74 6.44 -1.13
N ARG A 40 1.35 7.65 -1.55
CA ARG A 40 1.07 8.74 -0.62
C ARG A 40 -0.05 8.36 0.34
N VAL A 41 -1.13 7.81 -0.19
CA VAL A 41 -2.28 7.42 0.65
C VAL A 41 -1.87 6.37 1.67
N LEU A 42 -1.14 5.36 1.25
CA LEU A 42 -0.72 4.30 2.16
C LEU A 42 0.28 4.80 3.21
N GLN A 43 1.14 5.74 2.84
CA GLN A 43 2.12 6.28 3.76
C GLN A 43 1.50 7.22 4.79
N THR A 44 0.33 7.80 4.49
CA THR A 44 -0.34 8.70 5.42
C THR A 44 -1.34 8.00 6.32
N MET A 45 -1.56 6.72 6.11
CA MET A 45 -2.46 5.95 6.96
C MET A 45 -1.88 5.76 8.36
N PRO A 46 -2.75 5.61 9.37
CA PRO A 46 -2.26 5.28 10.71
C PRO A 46 -1.57 3.92 10.73
N LYS A 47 -0.94 3.62 11.84
CA LYS A 47 -0.23 2.36 11.96
C LYS A 47 -1.13 1.18 11.67
N TRP A 48 -0.56 0.20 11.00
CA TRP A 48 -1.26 -1.03 10.68
C TRP A 48 -1.17 -1.99 11.86
N LYS A 49 -2.10 -2.93 11.88
CA LYS A 49 -2.07 -3.98 12.89
C LYS A 49 -1.01 -5.00 12.49
N PRO A 50 0.03 -5.22 13.32
CA PRO A 50 1.06 -6.17 12.95
C PRO A 50 0.53 -7.60 12.95
N GLY A 51 1.19 -8.47 12.20
CA GLY A 51 0.84 -9.87 12.18
C GLY A 51 1.28 -10.57 13.45
N MET A 52 0.66 -11.71 13.70
CA MET A 52 1.03 -12.53 14.85
C MET A 52 1.21 -13.97 14.41
N GLN A 53 2.21 -14.62 14.98
CA GLN A 53 2.46 -16.02 14.71
C GLN A 53 2.89 -16.68 16.01
N LYS A 54 2.18 -17.73 16.41
CA LYS A 54 2.47 -18.47 17.65
C LYS A 54 2.55 -17.54 18.87
N GLY A 55 1.65 -16.55 18.91
CA GLY A 55 1.57 -15.60 20.01
C GLY A 55 2.64 -14.51 20.00
N GLN A 56 3.44 -14.44 18.94
CA GLN A 56 4.48 -13.41 18.81
C GLN A 56 4.15 -12.46 17.68
N VAL A 57 4.50 -11.19 17.88
CA VAL A 57 4.34 -10.16 16.84
C VAL A 57 5.45 -10.34 15.82
N VAL A 58 5.08 -10.40 14.55
CA VAL A 58 6.03 -10.62 13.46
C VAL A 58 5.82 -9.60 12.36
N ARG A 59 6.87 -9.38 11.56
CA ARG A 59 6.76 -8.58 10.35
C ARG A 59 5.92 -9.35 9.34
N VAL A 60 5.04 -8.63 8.64
CA VAL A 60 4.18 -9.26 7.64
C VAL A 60 4.21 -8.43 6.36
N LYS A 61 4.35 -9.13 5.24
CA LYS A 61 4.31 -8.48 3.93
C LYS A 61 2.88 -8.49 3.42
N PHE A 62 2.38 -7.33 3.06
CA PHE A 62 1.04 -7.17 2.52
C PHE A 62 1.09 -6.76 1.06
N THR A 63 0.08 -7.18 0.33
CA THR A 63 -0.16 -6.74 -1.04
C THR A 63 -1.54 -6.12 -1.06
N VAL A 64 -1.61 -4.84 -1.38
CA VAL A 64 -2.87 -4.08 -1.30
C VAL A 64 -3.19 -3.48 -2.67
N PRO A 65 -4.38 -3.76 -3.22
CA PRO A 65 -4.82 -3.07 -4.42
C PRO A 65 -5.43 -1.72 -4.05
N VAL A 66 -5.00 -0.68 -4.76
CA VAL A 66 -5.57 0.66 -4.61
C VAL A 66 -6.29 0.98 -5.92
N SER A 67 -7.61 1.08 -5.84
CA SER A 67 -8.44 1.32 -7.02
C SER A 67 -8.68 2.81 -7.19
N PHE A 68 -8.58 3.26 -8.43
CA PHE A 68 -8.90 4.63 -8.82
C PHE A 68 -10.02 4.59 -9.84
N LYS A 69 -11.02 5.41 -9.64
CA LYS A 69 -12.16 5.47 -10.54
C LYS A 69 -12.29 6.85 -11.13
N LEU A 70 -12.71 6.87 -12.38
CA LEU A 70 -13.08 8.10 -13.04
C LEU A 70 -14.34 8.67 -12.39
N GLN A 71 -14.28 9.95 -12.10
CA GLN A 71 -15.40 10.65 -11.47
C GLN A 71 -16.24 11.36 -12.52
#